data_3f6d911565e8b9e7ba6ac92fe8fb1ed1
#
_entry.id   3f6d911565e8b9e7ba6ac92fe8fb1ed1
#
_cell.length_a   1.000
_cell.length_b   1.000
_cell.length_c   1.000
_cell.angle_alpha   90.00
_cell.angle_beta   90.00
_cell.angle_gamma   90.00
#
_symmetry.space_group_name_H-M   'P 1'
#
loop_
_entity.id
_entity.type
_entity.pdbx_description
1 polymer ?
#
loop_
_entity_poly.entity_id
_entity_poly.type
_entity_poly.pdbx_seq_one_letter_code
_entity_poly.pdbx_strand_id
1 'polypeptide(L)'
;MTQFAFGHVLRITPKDTVDFRFQNFFIGKQLTHNGDEYQFVPFGFSGITVNRTGDGMEASLVFPNNDLTRDWAVTAVKNSYLMEVEVLIIEDSDPDSGLTATHTTVHTYTGQVTGGQWDNVSLNLELSSVLDAVGTDVPRRSLTQRMVGNLPISNSVRLQ
;
A
#
# COMPACT_ATOMS: atom_id res chain seq x y z
N MET A 1 18.26 -19.17 23.30
CA MET A 1 17.62 -19.60 22.04
C MET A 1 17.11 -18.32 21.38
N THR A 2 17.63 -17.94 20.24
CA THR A 2 17.18 -16.74 19.52
C THR A 2 15.78 -17.00 18.97
N GLN A 3 14.81 -16.18 19.35
CA GLN A 3 13.45 -16.25 18.84
C GLN A 3 13.29 -15.21 17.72
N PHE A 4 12.62 -15.59 16.66
CA PHE A 4 12.33 -14.71 15.53
C PHE A 4 10.82 -14.49 15.45
N ALA A 5 10.44 -13.25 15.20
CA ALA A 5 9.07 -12.89 14.89
C ALA A 5 9.05 -11.98 13.65
N PHE A 6 7.93 -11.99 12.93
CA PHE A 6 7.68 -11.02 11.87
C PHE A 6 6.76 -9.93 12.37
N GLY A 7 7.13 -8.69 12.09
CA GLY A 7 6.31 -7.53 12.34
C GLY A 7 6.18 -6.68 11.08
N HIS A 8 5.22 -5.78 11.09
CA HIS A 8 5.02 -4.84 10.00
C HIS A 8 4.95 -3.43 10.54
N VAL A 9 5.60 -2.51 9.85
CA VAL A 9 5.39 -1.08 10.02
C VAL A 9 4.75 -0.52 8.76
N LEU A 10 3.87 0.43 8.95
CA LEU A 10 3.09 1.07 7.90
C LEU A 10 3.26 2.58 8.02
N ARG A 11 3.64 3.21 6.93
CA ARG A 11 3.64 4.66 6.75
C ARG A 11 2.61 5.04 5.72
N ILE A 12 1.75 5.97 6.08
CA ILE A 12 0.72 6.51 5.20
C ILE A 12 1.06 7.97 4.96
N THR A 13 1.23 8.33 3.69
CA THR A 13 1.60 9.70 3.30
C THR A 13 0.42 10.40 2.66
N PRO A 14 -0.31 11.24 3.42
CA PRO A 14 -1.32 12.14 2.87
C PRO A 14 -0.66 13.29 2.09
N LYS A 15 -1.40 13.89 1.16
CA LYS A 15 -0.86 14.99 0.34
C LYS A 15 -0.52 16.27 1.13
N ASP A 16 -1.31 16.57 2.18
CA ASP A 16 -1.32 17.89 2.81
C ASP A 16 -1.15 17.87 4.33
N THR A 17 -0.87 16.71 4.93
CA THR A 17 -0.75 16.54 6.38
C THR A 17 0.43 15.68 6.77
N VAL A 18 0.65 15.55 8.07
CA VAL A 18 1.71 14.72 8.64
C VAL A 18 1.43 13.23 8.35
N ASP A 19 2.48 12.47 8.10
CA ASP A 19 2.40 11.02 7.88
C ASP A 19 1.81 10.31 9.10
N PHE A 20 0.93 9.34 8.83
CA PHE A 20 0.52 8.38 9.85
C PHE A 20 1.50 7.22 9.86
N ARG A 21 1.94 6.79 11.05
CA ARG A 21 2.91 5.73 11.23
C ARG A 21 2.41 4.72 12.22
N PHE A 22 2.22 3.49 11.76
CA PHE A 22 1.65 2.39 12.54
C PHE A 22 2.56 1.17 12.56
N GLN A 23 2.52 0.43 13.65
CA GLN A 23 3.15 -0.87 13.78
C GLN A 23 2.15 -1.88 14.38
N ASN A 24 2.31 -3.16 14.09
CA ASN A 24 1.34 -4.19 14.45
C ASN A 24 1.80 -5.22 15.50
N PHE A 25 2.94 -5.02 16.14
CA PHE A 25 3.54 -6.04 17.02
C PHE A 25 3.80 -5.58 18.46
N PHE A 26 4.14 -4.33 18.74
CA PHE A 26 4.32 -3.86 20.11
C PHE A 26 3.05 -3.25 20.70
N ILE A 27 2.27 -4.07 21.40
CA ILE A 27 1.01 -3.64 22.03
C ILE A 27 1.31 -2.60 23.13
N GLY A 28 0.67 -1.43 23.01
CA GLY A 28 0.75 -0.37 24.02
C GLY A 28 2.11 0.34 24.13
N LYS A 29 3.02 0.11 23.17
CA LYS A 29 4.32 0.79 23.10
C LYS A 29 4.50 1.46 21.75
N GLN A 30 5.32 2.50 21.71
CA GLN A 30 5.79 3.10 20.47
C GLN A 30 7.07 2.39 20.04
N LEU A 31 7.21 2.22 18.74
CA LEU A 31 8.41 1.71 18.10
C LEU A 31 9.16 2.88 17.46
N THR A 32 10.43 3.03 17.76
CA THR A 32 11.32 3.92 16.99
C THR A 32 11.98 3.12 15.89
N HIS A 33 11.70 3.47 14.64
CA HIS A 33 12.27 2.82 13.46
C HIS A 33 12.74 3.90 12.48
N ASN A 34 14.00 3.84 12.04
CA ASN A 34 14.64 4.83 11.16
C ASN A 34 14.54 6.28 11.63
N GLY A 35 14.44 6.50 12.96
CA GLY A 35 14.31 7.84 13.57
C GLY A 35 12.88 8.35 13.69
N ASP A 36 11.91 7.60 13.20
CA ASP A 36 10.48 7.89 13.27
C ASP A 36 9.77 7.05 14.32
N GLU A 37 8.74 7.60 14.95
CA GLU A 37 7.92 6.91 15.95
C GLU A 37 6.66 6.31 15.31
N TYR A 38 6.43 5.02 15.57
CA TYR A 38 5.29 4.25 15.09
C TYR A 38 4.38 3.88 16.24
N GLN A 39 3.10 4.18 16.12
CA GLN A 39 2.08 3.82 17.10
C GLN A 39 1.54 2.42 16.84
N PHE A 40 1.14 1.73 17.91
CA PHE A 40 0.50 0.43 17.77
C PHE A 40 -0.92 0.58 17.23
N VAL A 41 -1.17 -0.07 16.10
CA VAL A 41 -2.50 -0.31 15.53
C VAL A 41 -2.52 -1.74 15.01
N PRO A 42 -3.47 -2.59 15.43
CA PRO A 42 -3.57 -3.93 14.88
C PRO A 42 -3.97 -3.84 13.41
N PHE A 43 -3.09 -4.28 12.53
CA PHE A 43 -3.39 -4.44 11.11
C PHE A 43 -2.74 -5.70 10.56
N GLY A 44 -3.33 -6.26 9.53
CA GLY A 44 -2.78 -7.37 8.76
C GLY A 44 -2.32 -6.92 7.38
N PHE A 45 -1.23 -7.48 6.91
CA PHE A 45 -0.71 -7.30 5.57
C PHE A 45 -0.78 -8.64 4.83
N SER A 46 -1.47 -8.70 3.69
CA SER A 46 -1.70 -9.95 2.95
C SER A 46 -0.48 -10.45 2.18
N GLY A 47 0.60 -9.67 2.16
CA GLY A 47 1.72 -9.91 1.26
C GLY A 47 1.47 -9.34 -0.13
N ILE A 48 2.38 -9.62 -1.04
CA ILE A 48 2.37 -9.08 -2.39
C ILE A 48 2.02 -10.19 -3.37
N THR A 49 1.01 -9.96 -4.19
CA THR A 49 0.67 -10.84 -5.31
C THR A 49 1.23 -10.24 -6.59
N VAL A 50 2.08 -10.98 -7.27
CA VAL A 50 2.66 -10.58 -8.56
C VAL A 50 2.00 -11.41 -9.65
N ASN A 51 1.40 -10.77 -10.64
CA ASN A 51 0.85 -11.45 -11.80
C ASN A 51 1.98 -11.97 -12.70
N ARG A 52 1.71 -13.09 -13.39
CA ARG A 52 2.68 -13.75 -14.29
C ARG A 52 3.15 -12.86 -15.44
N THR A 53 2.38 -11.85 -15.81
CA THR A 53 2.70 -10.84 -16.82
C THR A 53 3.62 -9.75 -16.30
N GLY A 54 3.91 -9.72 -14.99
CA GLY A 54 4.68 -8.65 -14.36
C GLY A 54 3.90 -7.35 -14.17
N ASP A 55 2.66 -7.32 -14.63
CA ASP A 55 1.77 -6.19 -14.47
C ASP A 55 1.03 -6.36 -13.13
N GLY A 56 1.20 -5.44 -12.23
CA GLY A 56 0.46 -5.37 -10.98
C GLY A 56 1.09 -6.13 -9.82
N MET A 57 1.69 -5.38 -8.92
CA MET A 57 1.95 -5.83 -7.56
C MET A 57 0.78 -5.37 -6.70
N GLU A 58 -0.15 -6.27 -6.45
CA GLU A 58 -1.31 -6.02 -5.60
C GLU A 58 -1.03 -6.50 -4.18
N ALA A 59 -1.48 -5.73 -3.21
CA ALA A 59 -1.43 -6.08 -1.80
C ALA A 59 -2.70 -5.60 -1.11
N SER A 60 -3.01 -6.15 0.05
CA SER A 60 -4.10 -5.64 0.86
C SER A 60 -3.69 -5.45 2.30
N LEU A 61 -4.30 -4.46 2.92
CA LEU A 61 -4.18 -4.13 4.34
C LEU A 61 -5.54 -4.29 5.00
N VAL A 62 -5.57 -5.06 6.07
CA VAL A 62 -6.80 -5.28 6.86
C VAL A 62 -6.64 -4.60 8.21
N PHE A 63 -7.60 -3.74 8.55
CA PHE A 63 -7.67 -3.03 9.82
C PHE A 63 -8.96 -3.38 10.56
N PRO A 64 -9.02 -3.26 11.89
CA PRO A 64 -10.27 -3.29 12.59
C PRO A 64 -11.11 -2.06 12.21
N ASN A 65 -12.41 -2.27 11.98
CA ASN A 65 -13.34 -1.20 11.66
C ASN A 65 -13.75 -0.46 12.94
N ASN A 66 -13.00 0.56 13.31
CA ASN A 66 -13.28 1.44 14.43
C ASN A 66 -13.24 2.91 13.98
N ASP A 67 -13.64 3.83 14.85
CA ASP A 67 -13.72 5.26 14.51
C ASP A 67 -12.36 5.82 14.08
N LEU A 68 -11.27 5.37 14.73
CA LEU A 68 -9.92 5.81 14.41
C LEU A 68 -9.52 5.42 12.98
N THR A 69 -9.78 4.17 12.57
CA THR A 69 -9.37 3.68 11.26
C THR A 69 -10.29 4.14 10.14
N ARG A 70 -11.59 4.31 10.43
CA ARG A 70 -12.58 4.71 9.45
C ARG A 70 -12.36 6.12 8.93
N ASP A 71 -12.04 7.07 9.82
CA ASP A 71 -11.91 8.48 9.45
C ASP A 71 -10.84 8.73 8.40
N TRP A 72 -9.64 8.16 8.61
CA TRP A 72 -8.57 8.34 7.64
C TRP A 72 -8.70 7.41 6.43
N ALA A 73 -9.25 6.20 6.58
CA ALA A 73 -9.36 5.22 5.50
C ALA A 73 -10.25 5.71 4.35
N VAL A 74 -11.40 6.31 4.66
CA VAL A 74 -12.29 6.90 3.65
C VAL A 74 -11.56 8.00 2.86
N THR A 75 -10.77 8.81 3.54
CA THR A 75 -10.00 9.87 2.92
C THR A 75 -8.82 9.31 2.10
N ALA A 76 -8.20 8.23 2.58
CA ALA A 76 -7.13 7.53 1.87
C ALA A 76 -7.60 6.96 0.53
N VAL A 77 -8.78 6.35 0.50
CA VAL A 77 -9.39 5.85 -0.75
C VAL A 77 -9.73 6.99 -1.70
N LYS A 78 -10.37 8.07 -1.20
CA LYS A 78 -10.75 9.22 -2.04
C LYS A 78 -9.56 9.92 -2.67
N ASN A 79 -8.46 10.04 -1.94
CA ASN A 79 -7.28 10.80 -2.36
C ASN A 79 -6.14 9.90 -2.86
N SER A 80 -6.36 8.58 -2.91
CA SER A 80 -5.37 7.60 -3.34
C SER A 80 -4.03 7.80 -2.61
N TYR A 81 -4.04 7.70 -1.28
CA TYR A 81 -2.85 7.92 -0.47
C TYR A 81 -1.77 6.90 -0.80
N LEU A 82 -0.53 7.36 -0.71
CA LEU A 82 0.63 6.49 -0.81
C LEU A 82 0.82 5.78 0.53
N MET A 83 1.06 4.47 0.48
CA MET A 83 1.34 3.63 1.63
C MET A 83 2.62 2.86 1.42
N GLU A 84 3.46 2.88 2.43
CA GLU A 84 4.70 2.12 2.50
C GLU A 84 4.62 1.12 3.63
N VAL A 85 4.77 -0.16 3.31
CA VAL A 85 4.75 -1.27 4.27
C VAL A 85 6.13 -1.88 4.31
N GLU A 86 6.74 -1.90 5.49
CA GLU A 86 7.98 -2.63 5.71
C GLU A 86 7.71 -3.88 6.53
N VAL A 87 8.27 -4.98 6.08
CA VAL A 87 8.28 -6.26 6.80
C VAL A 87 9.56 -6.33 7.60
N LEU A 88 9.43 -6.48 8.90
CA LEU A 88 10.56 -6.54 9.83
C LEU A 88 10.74 -7.97 10.36
N ILE A 89 11.97 -8.43 10.45
CA ILE A 89 12.35 -9.52 11.33
C ILE A 89 12.73 -8.92 12.68
N ILE A 90 12.11 -9.43 13.72
CA ILE A 90 12.35 -9.05 15.10
C ILE A 90 13.11 -10.20 15.75
N GLU A 91 14.31 -9.91 16.20
CA GLU A 91 15.16 -10.86 16.92
C GLU A 91 15.19 -10.47 18.38
N ASP A 92 14.76 -11.36 19.25
CA ASP A 92 14.90 -11.20 20.69
C ASP A 92 15.99 -12.15 21.20
N SER A 93 17.12 -11.58 21.55
CA SER A 93 18.24 -12.33 22.12
C SER A 93 18.09 -12.59 23.61
N ASP A 94 17.23 -11.83 24.30
CA ASP A 94 16.97 -11.97 25.74
C ASP A 94 15.51 -11.59 26.05
N PRO A 95 14.59 -12.57 25.99
CA PRO A 95 13.16 -12.33 26.23
C PRO A 95 12.85 -11.80 27.64
N ASP A 96 13.75 -12.00 28.61
CA ASP A 96 13.57 -11.54 29.99
C ASP A 96 13.96 -10.07 30.17
N SER A 97 14.79 -9.50 29.30
CA SER A 97 15.24 -8.11 29.41
C SER A 97 14.23 -7.07 28.91
N GLY A 98 13.24 -7.49 28.13
CA GLY A 98 12.09 -6.67 27.69
C GLY A 98 12.43 -5.42 26.86
N LEU A 99 13.67 -5.19 26.50
CA LEU A 99 14.13 -3.89 25.98
C LEU A 99 15.05 -3.92 24.75
N THR A 100 15.52 -5.08 24.30
CA THR A 100 16.53 -5.15 23.22
C THR A 100 16.16 -6.04 22.07
N ALA A 101 14.90 -6.03 21.65
CA ALA A 101 14.55 -6.64 20.37
C ALA A 101 15.16 -5.80 19.26
N THR A 102 16.12 -6.36 18.55
CA THR A 102 16.64 -5.77 17.31
C THR A 102 15.68 -6.08 16.17
N HIS A 103 15.43 -5.12 15.33
CA HIS A 103 14.57 -5.30 14.17
C HIS A 103 15.31 -4.92 12.89
N THR A 104 15.13 -5.73 11.87
CA THR A 104 15.76 -5.53 10.55
C THR A 104 14.70 -5.57 9.47
N THR A 105 14.70 -4.59 8.58
CA THR A 105 13.81 -4.56 7.42
C THR A 105 14.23 -5.62 6.42
N VAL A 106 13.32 -6.52 6.08
CA VAL A 106 13.52 -7.59 5.10
C VAL A 106 12.99 -7.22 3.74
N HIS A 107 11.85 -6.53 3.74
CA HIS A 107 11.15 -6.16 2.52
C HIS A 107 10.39 -4.86 2.72
N THR A 108 10.38 -4.05 1.67
CA THR A 108 9.60 -2.81 1.61
C THR A 108 8.68 -2.85 0.40
N TYR A 109 7.41 -2.57 0.62
CA TYR A 109 6.41 -2.43 -0.44
C TYR A 109 5.85 -1.02 -0.41
N THR A 110 5.82 -0.38 -1.57
CA THR A 110 5.21 0.94 -1.74
C THR A 110 4.07 0.83 -2.74
N GLY A 111 2.88 1.18 -2.31
CA GLY A 111 1.68 1.13 -3.13
C GLY A 111 0.77 2.31 -2.90
N GLN A 112 -0.15 2.51 -3.82
CA GLN A 112 -1.18 3.52 -3.76
C GLN A 112 -2.52 2.85 -3.46
N VAL A 113 -3.34 3.48 -2.62
CA VAL A 113 -4.69 2.98 -2.32
C VAL A 113 -5.55 3.13 -3.56
N THR A 114 -6.07 2.02 -4.05
CA THR A 114 -6.94 1.95 -5.24
C THR A 114 -8.40 1.69 -4.89
N GLY A 115 -8.64 1.02 -3.77
CA GLY A 115 -9.97 0.68 -3.31
C GLY A 115 -10.03 0.36 -1.84
N GLY A 116 -11.24 0.17 -1.35
CA GLY A 116 -11.46 -0.27 0.02
C GLY A 116 -12.83 -0.89 0.18
N GLN A 117 -12.90 -1.91 1.01
CA GLN A 117 -14.12 -2.60 1.41
C GLN A 117 -14.18 -2.62 2.93
N TRP A 118 -15.36 -2.47 3.49
CA TRP A 118 -15.55 -2.55 4.93
C TRP A 118 -16.81 -3.30 5.28
N ASP A 119 -16.74 -4.00 6.36
CA ASP A 119 -17.87 -4.64 7.04
C ASP A 119 -17.97 -4.12 8.49
N ASN A 120 -18.80 -4.73 9.32
CA ASN A 120 -19.00 -4.30 10.71
C ASN A 120 -17.76 -4.52 11.60
N VAL A 121 -16.81 -5.36 11.19
CA VAL A 121 -15.66 -5.80 12.01
C VAL A 121 -14.34 -5.34 11.41
N SER A 122 -14.23 -5.38 10.09
CA SER A 122 -12.99 -5.15 9.36
C SER A 122 -13.12 -4.11 8.27
N LEU A 123 -11.99 -3.50 7.98
CA LEU A 123 -11.77 -2.57 6.88
C LEU A 123 -10.60 -3.10 6.06
N ASN A 124 -10.84 -3.39 4.81
CA ASN A 124 -9.83 -3.87 3.88
C ASN A 124 -9.50 -2.75 2.87
N LEU A 125 -8.21 -2.41 2.75
CA LEU A 125 -7.71 -1.47 1.76
C LEU A 125 -6.90 -2.23 0.70
N GLU A 126 -7.23 -1.98 -0.54
CA GLU A 126 -6.53 -2.53 -1.70
C GLU A 126 -5.43 -1.57 -2.14
N LEU A 127 -4.23 -2.10 -2.29
CA LEU A 127 -3.05 -1.37 -2.72
C LEU A 127 -2.60 -1.89 -4.07
N SER A 128 -2.27 -0.98 -4.96
CA SER A 128 -1.61 -1.27 -6.22
C SER A 128 -0.24 -0.59 -6.27
N SER A 129 0.72 -1.23 -6.91
CA SER A 129 2.05 -0.65 -7.06
C SER A 129 1.98 0.66 -7.84
N VAL A 130 2.80 1.62 -7.45
CA VAL A 130 2.96 2.88 -8.21
C VAL A 130 3.42 2.62 -9.65
N LEU A 131 4.10 1.50 -9.89
CA LEU A 131 4.53 1.10 -11.25
C LEU A 131 3.35 0.68 -12.14
N ASP A 132 2.24 0.25 -11.57
CA ASP A 132 1.01 -0.06 -12.31
C ASP A 132 0.37 1.18 -12.93
N ALA A 133 0.58 2.33 -12.32
CA ALA A 133 0.15 3.60 -12.89
C ALA A 133 0.85 3.95 -14.21
N VAL A 134 1.99 3.34 -14.50
CA VAL A 134 2.73 3.50 -15.77
C VAL A 134 2.04 2.75 -16.92
N GLY A 135 1.27 1.72 -16.61
CA GLY A 135 0.44 0.98 -17.58
C GLY A 135 -0.88 1.66 -17.95
N THR A 136 -1.25 2.74 -17.28
CA THR A 136 -2.43 3.51 -17.67
C THR A 136 -2.14 4.28 -18.96
N ASP A 137 -3.07 4.17 -19.93
CA ASP A 137 -2.99 4.90 -21.20
C ASP A 137 -2.65 6.38 -20.98
N VAL A 138 -1.43 6.76 -21.33
CA VAL A 138 -0.99 8.15 -21.35
C VAL A 138 -0.78 8.53 -22.84
N PRO A 139 -1.53 9.49 -23.33
CA PRO A 139 -2.48 10.38 -22.66
C PRO A 139 -3.87 9.74 -22.47
N ARG A 140 -4.55 10.05 -21.37
CA ARG A 140 -5.93 9.65 -21.06
C ARG A 140 -6.97 10.19 -22.06
N ARG A 141 -6.54 10.68 -23.20
CA ARG A 141 -7.40 11.19 -24.26
C ARG A 141 -7.33 10.24 -25.43
N SER A 142 -8.40 9.48 -25.67
CA SER A 142 -8.59 8.86 -26.96
C SER A 142 -8.69 9.94 -28.03
N LEU A 143 -7.97 9.77 -29.13
CA LEU A 143 -8.11 10.61 -30.30
C LEU A 143 -9.52 10.43 -30.85
N THR A 144 -10.39 11.38 -30.56
CA THR A 144 -11.76 11.36 -31.10
C THR A 144 -11.75 12.01 -32.48
N GLN A 145 -12.67 11.62 -33.33
CA GLN A 145 -12.86 12.19 -34.66
C GLN A 145 -12.98 13.73 -34.64
N ARG A 146 -13.48 14.28 -33.52
CA ARG A 146 -13.56 15.74 -33.29
C ARG A 146 -12.20 16.41 -33.12
N MET A 147 -11.18 15.68 -32.64
CA MET A 147 -9.82 16.22 -32.45
C MET A 147 -8.95 16.04 -33.69
N VAL A 148 -9.18 15.00 -34.46
CA VAL A 148 -8.34 14.63 -35.62
C VAL A 148 -8.99 15.01 -36.95
N GLY A 149 -10.26 15.40 -36.91
CA GLY A 149 -11.04 15.63 -38.12
C GLY A 149 -11.47 14.30 -38.78
N ASN A 150 -12.09 14.40 -39.95
CA ASN A 150 -12.41 13.22 -40.72
C ASN A 150 -11.13 12.63 -41.29
N LEU A 151 -10.75 11.47 -40.79
CA LEU A 151 -9.69 10.68 -41.42
C LEU A 151 -10.15 10.34 -42.86
N PRO A 152 -9.32 10.59 -43.89
CA PRO A 152 -9.66 10.20 -45.25
C PRO A 152 -9.75 8.66 -45.25
N ILE A 153 -10.99 8.16 -45.30
CA ILE A 153 -11.22 6.74 -45.56
C ILE A 153 -10.97 6.57 -47.06
N SER A 154 -9.77 6.16 -47.37
CA SER A 154 -9.46 5.77 -48.73
C SER A 154 -10.18 4.45 -49.04
N ASN A 155 -11.32 4.54 -49.73
CA ASN A 155 -12.03 3.38 -50.26
C ASN A 155 -11.33 2.70 -51.45
N SER A 156 -10.04 3.00 -51.67
CA SER A 156 -9.31 2.60 -52.84
C SER A 156 -8.08 1.77 -52.58
N VAL A 157 -8.08 0.91 -51.56
CA VAL A 157 -7.10 -0.17 -51.54
C VAL A 157 -7.68 -1.35 -52.32
N ARG A 158 -7.58 -1.33 -53.64
CA ARG A 158 -7.67 -2.53 -54.45
C ARG A 158 -6.33 -3.25 -54.33
N LEU A 159 -6.32 -4.34 -53.60
CA LEU A 159 -5.26 -5.33 -53.67
C LEU A 159 -5.36 -5.96 -55.09
N GLN A 160 -4.39 -5.69 -55.94
CA GLN A 160 -4.13 -6.47 -57.14
C GLN A 160 -3.24 -7.65 -56.77
#